data_3ec4f9bfc2c47773042412ca1ed390f4
#
_entry.id   3ec4f9bfc2c47773042412ca1ed390f4
#
_cell.length_a   1.000
_cell.length_b   1.000
_cell.length_c   1.000
_cell.angle_alpha   90.00
_cell.angle_beta   90.00
_cell.angle_gamma   90.00
#
_symmetry.space_group_name_H-M   'P 1'
#
loop_
_entity.id
_entity.type
_entity.pdbx_description
1 polymer ?
#
loop_
_entity_poly.entity_id
_entity_poly.type
_entity_poly.pdbx_seq_one_letter_code
_entity_poly.pdbx_strand_id
1 'polypeptide(L)'
;MADYTAVVNVTGEGRNGGRVQSDDGHLATTLALPKELGGAGDATNPEQLFAAGWGSCFLGAVRLAASQRKVRLTSTAVDTEITLVHGDEGFGLAAVLNVELGGVDQDTATALTEAAHQICPYSKATRGNIPVTINTTAV
;
A
#
# COMPACT_ATOMS: atom_id res chain seq x y z
N MET A 1 3.49 11.54 -21.58
CA MET A 1 3.42 10.15 -21.09
C MET A 1 1.98 9.69 -21.12
N ALA A 2 1.75 8.45 -21.50
CA ALA A 2 0.39 7.92 -21.58
C ALA A 2 -0.19 7.63 -20.18
N ASP A 3 -1.50 7.74 -20.06
CA ASP A 3 -2.20 7.23 -18.89
C ASP A 3 -2.25 5.70 -18.94
N TYR A 4 -2.37 5.08 -17.78
CA TYR A 4 -2.53 3.63 -17.65
C TYR A 4 -3.78 3.32 -16.83
N THR A 5 -4.58 2.39 -17.32
CA THR A 5 -5.80 1.94 -16.63
C THR A 5 -5.69 0.44 -16.35
N ALA A 6 -5.75 0.06 -15.08
CA ALA A 6 -5.89 -1.33 -14.70
C ALA A 6 -7.38 -1.70 -14.68
N VAL A 7 -7.71 -2.88 -15.20
CA VAL A 7 -9.09 -3.40 -15.18
C VAL A 7 -9.07 -4.71 -14.41
N VAL A 8 -9.83 -4.76 -13.33
CA VAL A 8 -9.93 -5.94 -12.48
C VAL A 8 -11.41 -6.28 -12.31
N ASN A 9 -11.77 -7.50 -12.66
CA ASN A 9 -13.10 -8.03 -12.47
C ASN A 9 -13.21 -8.68 -11.08
N VAL A 10 -14.27 -8.35 -10.37
CA VAL A 10 -14.55 -8.93 -9.04
C VAL A 10 -15.93 -9.58 -9.12
N THR A 11 -16.01 -10.85 -8.72
CA THR A 11 -17.24 -11.63 -8.75
C THR A 11 -17.50 -12.34 -7.43
N GLY A 12 -18.66 -12.95 -7.31
CA GLY A 12 -19.08 -13.65 -6.09
C GLY A 12 -19.58 -12.67 -5.05
N GLU A 13 -19.26 -12.92 -3.78
CA GLU A 13 -19.74 -12.11 -2.66
C GLU A 13 -18.69 -11.06 -2.22
N GLY A 14 -17.74 -10.76 -3.06
CA GLY A 14 -16.72 -9.75 -2.79
C GLY A 14 -15.92 -10.05 -1.53
N ARG A 15 -15.93 -9.11 -0.58
CA ARG A 15 -15.24 -9.24 0.70
C ARG A 15 -15.55 -10.56 1.43
N ASN A 16 -16.76 -11.07 1.30
CA ASN A 16 -17.21 -12.24 2.04
C ASN A 16 -16.90 -13.57 1.35
N GLY A 17 -16.37 -13.54 0.14
CA GLY A 17 -16.01 -14.76 -0.56
C GLY A 17 -16.22 -14.60 -2.06
N GLY A 18 -15.28 -13.98 -2.72
CA GLY A 18 -15.34 -13.75 -4.14
C GLY A 18 -14.03 -14.09 -4.83
N ARG A 19 -13.91 -13.62 -6.05
CA ARG A 19 -12.72 -13.79 -6.87
C ARG A 19 -12.36 -12.49 -7.54
N VAL A 20 -11.08 -12.19 -7.60
CA VAL A 20 -10.54 -11.04 -8.34
C VAL A 20 -9.67 -11.55 -9.48
N GLN A 21 -9.76 -10.89 -10.63
CA GLN A 21 -8.92 -11.24 -11.78
C GLN A 21 -8.72 -10.02 -12.67
N SER A 22 -7.47 -9.64 -12.90
CA SER A 22 -7.15 -8.61 -13.88
C SER A 22 -7.36 -9.12 -15.29
N ASP A 23 -7.58 -8.21 -16.24
CA ASP A 23 -7.84 -8.56 -17.64
C ASP A 23 -6.64 -9.23 -18.30
N ASP A 24 -5.40 -8.93 -17.82
CA ASP A 24 -4.17 -9.58 -18.29
C ASP A 24 -3.83 -10.88 -17.55
N GLY A 25 -4.60 -11.23 -16.52
CA GLY A 25 -4.41 -12.44 -15.73
C GLY A 25 -3.27 -12.38 -14.70
N HIS A 26 -2.52 -11.29 -14.62
CA HIS A 26 -1.40 -11.20 -13.68
C HIS A 26 -1.85 -11.12 -12.22
N LEU A 27 -3.04 -10.58 -11.95
CA LEU A 27 -3.67 -10.65 -10.63
C LEU A 27 -4.85 -11.59 -10.74
N ALA A 28 -4.79 -12.70 -10.03
CA ALA A 28 -5.85 -13.70 -10.02
C ALA A 28 -5.84 -14.41 -8.66
N THR A 29 -6.88 -14.20 -7.86
CA THR A 29 -6.93 -14.80 -6.51
C THR A 29 -8.37 -14.83 -6.01
N THR A 30 -8.57 -15.54 -4.90
CA THR A 30 -9.85 -15.60 -4.22
C THR A 30 -9.85 -14.71 -2.99
N LEU A 31 -11.03 -14.34 -2.53
CA LEU A 31 -11.23 -13.49 -1.37
C LEU A 31 -11.90 -14.31 -0.25
N ALA A 32 -11.53 -14.01 0.99
CA ALA A 32 -12.18 -14.58 2.16
C ALA A 32 -12.18 -13.51 3.28
N LEU A 33 -13.24 -13.54 4.07
CA LEU A 33 -13.30 -12.69 5.25
C LEU A 33 -12.27 -13.18 6.27
N PRO A 34 -11.45 -12.28 6.85
CA PRO A 34 -10.46 -12.69 7.86
C PRO A 34 -11.11 -13.29 9.10
N LYS A 35 -10.35 -14.10 9.82
CA LYS A 35 -10.83 -14.72 11.07
C LYS A 35 -11.26 -13.69 12.10
N GLU A 36 -10.56 -12.58 12.18
CA GLU A 36 -10.85 -11.47 13.10
C GLU A 36 -12.24 -10.87 12.85
N LEU A 37 -12.76 -11.03 11.65
CA LEU A 37 -14.09 -10.56 11.27
C LEU A 37 -15.11 -11.70 11.16
N GLY A 38 -14.76 -12.90 11.65
CA GLY A 38 -15.66 -14.04 11.69
C GLY A 38 -15.61 -14.94 10.46
N GLY A 39 -14.63 -14.78 9.59
CA GLY A 39 -14.50 -15.58 8.38
C GLY A 39 -13.50 -16.72 8.50
N ALA A 40 -13.29 -17.44 7.41
CA ALA A 40 -12.37 -18.57 7.34
C ALA A 40 -10.90 -18.14 7.31
N GLY A 41 -10.60 -16.97 6.76
CA GLY A 41 -9.24 -16.45 6.67
C GLY A 41 -8.32 -17.25 5.77
N ASP A 42 -8.86 -17.97 4.79
CA ASP A 42 -8.11 -18.89 3.93
C ASP A 42 -7.81 -18.32 2.54
N ALA A 43 -8.03 -17.05 2.35
CA ALA A 43 -7.70 -16.32 1.11
C ALA A 43 -7.36 -14.88 1.42
N THR A 44 -7.07 -14.07 0.39
CA THR A 44 -6.77 -12.67 0.58
C THR A 44 -8.04 -11.84 0.84
N ASN A 45 -7.87 -10.55 1.07
CA ASN A 45 -8.97 -9.64 1.37
C ASN A 45 -8.66 -8.25 0.80
N PRO A 46 -9.66 -7.34 0.76
CA PRO A 46 -9.46 -6.01 0.21
C PRO A 46 -8.34 -5.21 0.90
N GLU A 47 -8.17 -5.34 2.21
CA GLU A 47 -7.15 -4.58 2.94
C GLU A 47 -5.74 -5.05 2.59
N GLN A 48 -5.53 -6.35 2.37
CA GLN A 48 -4.24 -6.85 1.88
C GLN A 48 -3.96 -6.34 0.46
N LEU A 49 -4.96 -6.33 -0.41
CA LEU A 49 -4.81 -5.81 -1.77
C LEU A 49 -4.50 -4.31 -1.77
N PHE A 50 -5.19 -3.56 -0.92
CA PHE A 50 -4.95 -2.12 -0.75
C PHE A 50 -3.54 -1.87 -0.24
N ALA A 51 -3.10 -2.62 0.78
CA ALA A 51 -1.75 -2.51 1.34
C ALA A 51 -0.68 -2.85 0.31
N ALA A 52 -0.86 -3.92 -0.46
CA ALA A 52 0.06 -4.31 -1.52
C ALA A 52 0.17 -3.22 -2.59
N GLY A 53 -0.95 -2.66 -3.00
CA GLY A 53 -0.99 -1.57 -3.98
C GLY A 53 -0.29 -0.32 -3.48
N TRP A 54 -0.62 0.14 -2.27
CA TRP A 54 -0.01 1.34 -1.71
C TRP A 54 1.48 1.16 -1.45
N GLY A 55 1.87 0.05 -0.82
CA GLY A 55 3.29 -0.24 -0.56
C GLY A 55 4.12 -0.28 -1.83
N SER A 56 3.61 -0.91 -2.88
CA SER A 56 4.27 -0.98 -4.19
C SER A 56 4.43 0.41 -4.80
N CYS A 57 3.37 1.18 -4.80
CA CYS A 57 3.36 2.56 -5.31
C CYS A 57 4.34 3.44 -4.52
N PHE A 58 4.32 3.30 -3.19
CA PHE A 58 5.17 4.09 -2.30
C PHE A 58 6.66 3.81 -2.54
N LEU A 59 7.06 2.55 -2.65
CA LEU A 59 8.46 2.21 -2.94
C LEU A 59 8.89 2.72 -4.32
N GLY A 60 7.99 2.69 -5.30
CA GLY A 60 8.26 3.31 -6.61
C GLY A 60 8.54 4.81 -6.46
N ALA A 61 7.77 5.50 -5.63
CA ALA A 61 7.98 6.92 -5.34
C ALA A 61 9.30 7.17 -4.59
N VAL A 62 9.67 6.30 -3.65
CA VAL A 62 10.97 6.36 -2.97
C VAL A 62 12.12 6.26 -3.98
N ARG A 63 12.05 5.29 -4.89
CA ARG A 63 13.06 5.10 -5.93
C ARG A 63 13.16 6.31 -6.85
N LEU A 64 12.03 6.90 -7.22
CA LEU A 64 11.99 8.11 -8.02
C LEU A 64 12.66 9.29 -7.28
N ALA A 65 12.30 9.49 -6.02
CA ALA A 65 12.89 10.55 -5.18
C ALA A 65 14.41 10.38 -5.06
N ALA A 66 14.88 9.16 -4.85
CA ALA A 66 16.30 8.84 -4.76
C ALA A 66 17.01 9.15 -6.09
N SER A 67 16.41 8.75 -7.21
CA SER A 67 16.96 9.01 -8.53
C SER A 67 17.08 10.50 -8.81
N GLN A 68 16.06 11.28 -8.48
CA GLN A 68 16.09 12.75 -8.66
C GLN A 68 17.16 13.43 -7.84
N ARG A 69 17.53 12.85 -6.71
CA ARG A 69 18.57 13.37 -5.80
C ARG A 69 19.93 12.72 -5.99
N LYS A 70 20.04 11.80 -6.97
CA LYS A 70 21.26 11.02 -7.24
C LYS A 70 21.74 10.26 -6.00
N VAL A 71 20.80 9.75 -5.22
CA VAL A 71 21.06 8.92 -4.05
C VAL A 71 20.93 7.47 -4.43
N ARG A 72 21.92 6.66 -4.04
CA ARG A 72 21.92 5.23 -4.32
C ARG A 72 21.44 4.46 -3.07
N LEU A 73 20.34 3.76 -3.24
CA LEU A 73 19.80 2.86 -2.20
C LEU A 73 20.27 1.43 -2.46
N THR A 74 20.73 0.76 -1.41
CA THR A 74 21.12 -0.66 -1.48
C THR A 74 19.95 -1.59 -1.23
N SER A 75 18.92 -1.14 -0.51
CA SER A 75 17.72 -1.90 -0.26
C SER A 75 16.54 -0.97 0.02
N THR A 76 15.33 -1.45 -0.29
CA THR A 76 14.09 -0.77 0.05
C THR A 76 13.06 -1.80 0.50
N ALA A 77 12.35 -1.50 1.56
CA ALA A 77 11.23 -2.32 2.02
C ALA A 77 10.19 -1.42 2.69
N VAL A 78 8.94 -1.83 2.64
CA VAL A 78 7.87 -1.20 3.40
C VAL A 78 6.89 -2.26 3.86
N ASP A 79 6.58 -2.24 5.16
CA ASP A 79 5.44 -2.97 5.70
C ASP A 79 4.29 -1.98 5.77
N THR A 80 3.24 -2.24 5.00
CA THR A 80 2.07 -1.38 4.93
C THR A 80 0.96 -2.02 5.75
N GLU A 81 0.58 -1.36 6.83
CA GLU A 81 -0.50 -1.81 7.69
C GLU A 81 -1.75 -1.04 7.34
N ILE A 82 -2.78 -1.73 6.91
CA ILE A 82 -4.10 -1.15 6.64
C ILE A 82 -5.07 -1.73 7.65
N THR A 83 -5.66 -0.86 8.45
CA THR A 83 -6.64 -1.27 9.45
C THR A 83 -8.05 -0.89 8.98
N LEU A 84 -8.93 -1.87 8.97
CA LEU A 84 -10.37 -1.63 8.82
C LEU A 84 -10.90 -1.25 10.20
N VAL A 85 -11.23 0.03 10.37
CA VAL A 85 -11.67 0.58 11.66
C VAL A 85 -13.18 0.60 11.69
N HIS A 86 -13.75 0.02 12.74
CA HIS A 86 -15.20 0.07 12.96
C HIS A 86 -15.49 1.19 13.96
N GLY A 87 -15.95 2.32 13.45
CA GLY A 87 -16.28 3.50 14.25
C GLY A 87 -17.77 3.77 14.30
N ASP A 88 -18.13 4.87 14.97
CA ASP A 88 -19.52 5.26 15.17
C ASP A 88 -20.25 5.56 13.85
N GLU A 89 -19.52 6.01 12.85
CA GLU A 89 -20.05 6.34 11.51
C GLU A 89 -19.94 5.19 10.52
N GLY A 90 -19.61 3.98 10.98
CA GLY A 90 -19.40 2.82 10.15
C GLY A 90 -17.93 2.48 10.00
N PHE A 91 -17.58 1.80 8.91
CA PHE A 91 -16.20 1.39 8.66
C PHE A 91 -15.38 2.51 8.02
N GLY A 92 -14.14 2.61 8.45
CA GLY A 92 -13.14 3.48 7.86
C GLY A 92 -11.80 2.79 7.79
N LEU A 93 -10.79 3.49 7.31
CA LEU A 93 -9.44 2.96 7.18
C LEU A 93 -8.44 3.80 7.94
N ALA A 94 -7.39 3.15 8.43
CA ALA A 94 -6.18 3.80 8.93
C ALA A 94 -4.97 3.06 8.38
N ALA A 95 -3.86 3.79 8.21
CA ALA A 95 -2.67 3.23 7.60
C ALA A 95 -1.41 3.55 8.39
N VAL A 96 -0.49 2.58 8.42
CA VAL A 96 0.88 2.78 8.89
C VAL A 96 1.82 2.23 7.81
N LEU A 97 2.77 3.04 7.38
CA LEU A 97 3.82 2.62 6.46
C LEU A 97 5.15 2.59 7.24
N ASN A 98 5.70 1.41 7.43
CA ASN A 98 7.00 1.21 8.07
C ASN A 98 8.04 1.00 6.98
N VAL A 99 8.85 2.02 6.72
CA VAL A 99 9.77 2.09 5.58
C VAL A 99 11.20 1.83 6.06
N GLU A 100 11.90 0.93 5.39
CA GLU A 100 13.31 0.66 5.63
C GLU A 100 14.11 0.93 4.38
N LEU A 101 15.13 1.79 4.49
CA LEU A 101 16.01 2.17 3.38
C LEU A 101 17.46 1.89 3.74
N GLY A 102 18.14 1.11 2.91
CA GLY A 102 19.55 0.77 3.08
C GLY A 102 20.45 1.64 2.19
N GLY A 103 21.70 1.83 2.65
CA GLY A 103 22.71 2.56 1.91
C GLY A 103 22.74 4.06 2.15
N VAL A 104 21.95 4.55 3.11
CA VAL A 104 21.86 5.99 3.44
C VAL A 104 21.76 6.17 4.95
N ASP A 105 22.05 7.38 5.41
CA ASP A 105 21.84 7.74 6.81
C ASP A 105 20.35 8.03 7.10
N GLN A 106 20.02 8.19 8.38
CA GLN A 106 18.64 8.38 8.82
C GLN A 106 18.05 9.68 8.26
N ASP A 107 18.79 10.76 8.21
CA ASP A 107 18.28 12.03 7.70
C ASP A 107 17.95 11.95 6.21
N THR A 108 18.79 11.28 5.43
CA THR A 108 18.53 11.04 4.01
C THR A 108 17.34 10.13 3.82
N ALA A 109 17.25 9.06 4.59
CA ALA A 109 16.11 8.13 4.54
C ALA A 109 14.78 8.86 4.83
N THR A 110 14.75 9.69 5.86
CA THR A 110 13.58 10.50 6.22
C THR A 110 13.21 11.47 5.10
N ALA A 111 14.18 12.14 4.52
CA ALA A 111 13.94 13.09 3.42
C ALA A 111 13.37 12.40 2.18
N LEU A 112 13.88 11.21 1.84
CA LEU A 112 13.37 10.42 0.72
C LEU A 112 11.94 9.94 0.96
N THR A 113 11.65 9.51 2.17
CA THR A 113 10.30 9.05 2.56
C THR A 113 9.29 10.21 2.50
N GLU A 114 9.65 11.38 2.99
CA GLU A 114 8.80 12.56 2.92
C GLU A 114 8.53 12.97 1.47
N ALA A 115 9.54 12.94 0.62
CA ALA A 115 9.39 13.22 -0.81
C ALA A 115 8.49 12.18 -1.47
N ALA A 116 8.67 10.91 -1.16
CA ALA A 116 7.85 9.82 -1.68
C ALA A 116 6.37 9.99 -1.32
N HIS A 117 6.10 10.42 -0.09
CA HIS A 117 4.72 10.66 0.35
C HIS A 117 4.04 11.79 -0.45
N GLN A 118 4.80 12.75 -0.93
CA GLN A 118 4.27 13.80 -1.81
C GLN A 118 4.08 13.30 -3.26
N ILE A 119 4.94 12.40 -3.73
CA ILE A 119 4.92 11.88 -5.10
C ILE A 119 3.88 10.78 -5.29
N CYS A 120 3.73 9.89 -4.32
CA CYS A 120 2.91 8.69 -4.44
C CYS A 120 1.43 9.05 -4.66
N PRO A 121 0.80 8.60 -5.79
CA PRO A 121 -0.60 8.89 -6.04
C PRO A 121 -1.54 8.32 -4.97
N TYR A 122 -1.20 7.20 -4.33
CA TYR A 122 -2.03 6.62 -3.27
C TYR A 122 -1.93 7.46 -1.99
N SER A 123 -0.75 8.02 -1.70
CA SER A 123 -0.61 9.00 -0.61
C SER A 123 -1.44 10.25 -0.89
N LYS A 124 -1.45 10.72 -2.13
CA LYS A 124 -2.30 11.87 -2.52
C LYS A 124 -3.78 11.56 -2.35
N ALA A 125 -4.21 10.35 -2.72
CA ALA A 125 -5.61 9.94 -2.62
C ALA A 125 -6.10 9.81 -1.18
N THR A 126 -5.21 9.51 -0.24
CA THR A 126 -5.57 9.23 1.16
C THR A 126 -5.30 10.40 2.10
N ARG A 127 -4.39 11.30 1.73
CA ARG A 127 -4.01 12.43 2.59
C ARG A 127 -5.20 13.33 2.91
N GLY A 128 -5.35 13.64 4.21
CA GLY A 128 -6.47 14.46 4.68
C GLY A 128 -7.80 13.73 4.77
N ASN A 129 -7.83 12.44 4.41
CA ASN A 129 -9.05 11.64 4.42
C ASN A 129 -8.99 10.51 5.46
N ILE A 130 -7.85 9.82 5.56
CA ILE A 130 -7.66 8.77 6.57
C ILE A 130 -6.40 9.08 7.40
N PRO A 131 -6.32 8.57 8.66
CA PRO A 131 -5.08 8.67 9.42
C PRO A 131 -3.96 7.88 8.74
N VAL A 132 -2.80 8.51 8.55
CA VAL A 132 -1.60 7.89 7.97
C VAL A 132 -0.41 8.20 8.86
N THR A 133 0.28 7.17 9.32
CA THR A 133 1.54 7.27 10.05
C THR A 133 2.65 6.66 9.22
N ILE A 134 3.76 7.36 9.07
CA ILE A 134 4.93 6.86 8.33
C ILE A 134 6.12 6.84 9.27
N ASN A 135 6.71 5.66 9.43
CA ASN A 135 7.92 5.45 10.21
C ASN A 135 9.04 5.07 9.24
N THR A 136 10.20 5.72 9.37
CA THR A 136 11.33 5.49 8.47
C THR A 136 12.54 5.08 9.27
N THR A 137 13.21 4.02 8.84
CA THR A 137 14.42 3.51 9.45
C THR A 137 15.49 3.32 8.38
N ALA A 138 16.67 3.90 8.61
CA ALA A 138 17.87 3.59 7.83
C ALA A 138 18.47 2.29 8.33
N VAL A 139 18.75 1.37 7.42
CA VAL A 139 19.27 0.03 7.76
C VAL A 139 20.60 -0.27 7.10
#